data_f52663587583f60b6afd77f4b04ad13f
#
_entry.id   f52663587583f60b6afd77f4b04ad13f
#
_cell.length_a   1.000
_cell.length_b   1.000
_cell.length_c   1.000
_cell.angle_alpha   90.00
_cell.angle_beta   90.00
_cell.angle_gamma   90.00
#
_symmetry.space_group_name_H-M   'P 1'
#
loop_
_entity.id
_entity.type
_entity.pdbx_description
1 polymer ?
#
loop_
_entity_poly.entity_id
_entity_poly.type
_entity_poly.pdbx_seq_one_letter_code
_entity_poly.pdbx_strand_id
1 'polypeptide(L)'
;MRTYEIPNYRQFKVKFIAPTNHRGARVKIYEPKRYNDDKSTSITLSYNYEIGDILQQAVNWLIDNGFTKIISRCSQYENYTLLVDSWGEEFKPLTNEKT
;
A
#
# COMPACT_ATOMS: atom_id res chain seq x y z
N MET A 1 19.72 -21.39 4.29
CA MET A 1 19.64 -19.91 4.22
C MET A 1 19.28 -19.36 5.57
N ARG A 2 19.97 -18.35 6.02
CA ARG A 2 19.68 -17.72 7.31
C ARG A 2 18.71 -16.55 7.11
N THR A 3 17.89 -16.29 8.11
CA THR A 3 16.83 -15.27 7.96
C THR A 3 17.37 -13.88 7.63
N TYR A 4 18.54 -13.51 8.15
CA TYR A 4 19.10 -12.19 7.86
C TYR A 4 19.64 -12.08 6.42
N GLU A 5 19.72 -13.17 5.69
CA GLU A 5 20.12 -13.16 4.28
C GLU A 5 18.93 -12.93 3.37
N ILE A 6 17.71 -13.00 3.89
CA ILE A 6 16.49 -12.79 3.13
C ILE A 6 16.21 -11.29 3.09
N PRO A 7 16.02 -10.68 1.91
CA PRO A 7 15.71 -9.27 1.84
C PRO A 7 14.46 -8.92 2.64
N ASN A 8 14.50 -7.80 3.34
CA ASN A 8 13.39 -7.32 4.15
C ASN A 8 12.83 -6.03 3.55
N TYR A 9 11.68 -6.11 2.94
CA TYR A 9 11.02 -4.97 2.32
C TYR A 9 9.80 -4.54 3.12
N ARG A 10 9.37 -3.31 2.91
CA ARG A 10 8.12 -2.84 3.48
C ARG A 10 6.97 -3.47 2.72
N GLN A 11 5.90 -3.76 3.43
CA GLN A 11 4.74 -4.43 2.87
C GLN A 11 3.55 -3.47 2.90
N PHE A 12 3.02 -3.15 1.74
CA PHE A 12 1.78 -2.37 1.62
C PHE A 12 0.69 -3.27 1.08
N LYS A 13 -0.43 -3.35 1.78
CA LYS A 13 -1.57 -4.14 1.35
C LYS A 13 -2.60 -3.24 0.70
N VAL A 14 -3.22 -3.73 -0.37
CA VAL A 14 -4.22 -3.00 -1.15
C VAL A 14 -5.49 -3.82 -1.14
N LYS A 15 -6.60 -3.21 -0.75
CA LYS A 15 -7.88 -3.89 -0.81
C LYS A 15 -9.00 -2.97 -1.29
N PHE A 16 -10.00 -3.59 -1.90
CA PHE A 16 -11.20 -2.91 -2.36
C PHE A 16 -12.22 -2.84 -1.23
N ILE A 17 -12.82 -1.67 -1.07
CA ILE A 17 -13.92 -1.50 -0.12
C ILE A 17 -15.19 -1.23 -0.94
N ALA A 18 -16.15 -2.15 -0.82
CA ALA A 18 -17.39 -2.08 -1.57
C ALA A 18 -18.18 -0.81 -1.23
N PRO A 19 -18.97 -0.28 -2.16
CA PRO A 19 -19.80 0.88 -1.88
C PRO A 19 -20.88 0.55 -0.85
N THR A 20 -21.24 1.58 -0.08
CA THR A 20 -22.32 1.49 0.89
C THR A 20 -23.41 2.48 0.50
N ASN A 21 -24.49 2.55 1.29
CA ASN A 21 -25.56 3.51 1.02
C ASN A 21 -25.10 4.97 1.12
N HIS A 22 -24.00 5.21 1.80
CA HIS A 22 -23.54 6.58 2.07
C HIS A 22 -22.21 6.91 1.40
N ARG A 23 -21.47 5.91 0.92
CA ARG A 23 -20.17 6.12 0.32
C ARG A 23 -19.99 5.23 -0.89
N GLY A 24 -19.31 5.75 -1.89
CA GLY A 24 -18.96 4.97 -3.07
C GLY A 24 -17.85 3.98 -2.78
N ALA A 25 -17.46 3.23 -3.80
CA ALA A 25 -16.36 2.29 -3.71
C ALA A 25 -15.06 3.00 -3.38
N ARG A 26 -14.21 2.36 -2.62
CA ARG A 26 -12.93 2.93 -2.17
C ARG A 26 -11.82 1.90 -2.27
N VAL A 27 -10.59 2.40 -2.29
CA VAL A 27 -9.39 1.57 -2.27
C VAL A 27 -8.61 1.92 -1.02
N LYS A 28 -8.28 0.92 -0.21
CA LYS A 28 -7.48 1.12 0.99
C LYS A 28 -6.08 0.58 0.77
N ILE A 29 -5.08 1.40 1.06
CA ILE A 29 -3.69 1.00 1.09
C ILE A 29 -3.24 1.09 2.54
N TYR A 30 -2.72 0.01 3.11
CA TYR A 30 -2.31 0.03 4.50
C TYR A 30 -1.02 -0.75 4.70
N GLU A 31 -0.27 -0.31 5.70
CA GLU A 31 0.97 -0.97 6.10
C GLU A 31 0.75 -1.58 7.47
N PRO A 32 0.78 -2.93 7.62
CA PRO A 32 0.69 -3.57 8.92
C PRO A 32 1.84 -3.13 9.81
N LYS A 33 1.62 -3.10 11.12
CA LYS A 33 2.70 -2.77 12.03
C LYS A 33 3.78 -3.86 11.97
N ARG A 34 5.05 -3.42 12.08
CA ARG A 34 6.19 -4.34 12.02
C ARG A 34 6.63 -4.82 13.39
N TYR A 35 6.38 -4.01 14.42
CA TYR A 35 6.80 -4.30 15.80
C TYR A 35 5.62 -4.09 16.72
N ASN A 36 5.71 -4.64 17.93
CA ASN A 36 4.60 -4.56 18.89
C ASN A 36 4.19 -3.13 19.23
N ASP A 37 5.14 -2.20 19.25
CA ASP A 37 4.88 -0.81 19.59
C ASP A 37 4.68 0.08 18.38
N ASP A 38 4.76 -0.47 17.16
CA ASP A 38 4.44 0.26 15.94
C ASP A 38 2.94 0.45 15.82
N LYS A 39 2.56 1.42 15.02
CA LYS A 39 1.17 1.62 14.64
C LYS A 39 1.01 1.26 13.17
N SER A 40 -0.07 0.58 12.84
CA SER A 40 -0.40 0.40 11.44
C SER A 40 -0.85 1.74 10.86
N THR A 41 -0.49 1.98 9.61
CA THR A 41 -0.86 3.21 8.90
C THR A 41 -1.68 2.85 7.69
N SER A 42 -2.58 3.74 7.30
CA SER A 42 -3.40 3.49 6.14
C SER A 42 -3.83 4.79 5.48
N ILE A 43 -4.14 4.68 4.19
CA ILE A 43 -4.83 5.72 3.44
C ILE A 43 -6.00 5.10 2.72
N THR A 44 -7.01 5.91 2.41
CA THR A 44 -8.18 5.46 1.67
C THR A 44 -8.42 6.42 0.52
N LEU A 45 -8.59 5.87 -0.68
CA LEU A 45 -8.82 6.63 -1.90
C LEU A 45 -10.19 6.28 -2.45
N SER A 46 -10.85 7.24 -3.09
CA SER A 46 -12.04 6.94 -3.87
C SER A 46 -11.66 6.07 -5.06
N TYR A 47 -12.47 5.07 -5.36
CA TYR A 47 -12.21 4.20 -6.50
C TYR A 47 -12.26 4.99 -7.80
N ASN A 48 -11.23 4.85 -8.61
CA ASN A 48 -11.17 5.55 -9.90
C ASN A 48 -11.66 4.62 -11.00
N TYR A 49 -12.88 4.85 -11.46
CA TYR A 49 -13.50 4.00 -12.48
C TYR A 49 -12.82 4.12 -13.85
N GLU A 50 -12.09 5.20 -14.10
CA GLU A 50 -11.34 5.35 -15.34
C GLU A 50 -10.15 4.43 -15.41
N ILE A 51 -9.51 4.20 -14.28
CA ILE A 51 -8.40 3.24 -14.20
C ILE A 51 -8.93 1.81 -14.19
N GLY A 52 -10.00 1.56 -13.43
CA GLY A 52 -10.67 0.27 -13.42
C GLY A 52 -9.92 -0.86 -12.74
N ASP A 53 -8.80 -0.58 -12.05
CA ASP A 53 -7.97 -1.59 -11.41
C ASP A 53 -7.39 -1.02 -10.13
N ILE A 54 -7.75 -1.62 -8.99
CA ILE A 54 -7.31 -1.10 -7.70
C ILE A 54 -5.80 -1.18 -7.52
N LEU A 55 -5.16 -2.20 -8.08
CA LEU A 55 -3.71 -2.34 -8.00
C LEU A 55 -3.02 -1.21 -8.76
N GLN A 56 -3.47 -0.93 -9.97
CA GLN A 56 -2.89 0.15 -10.76
C GLN A 56 -3.11 1.50 -10.08
N GLN A 57 -4.29 1.72 -9.51
CA GLN A 57 -4.57 2.95 -8.79
C GLN A 57 -3.64 3.10 -7.58
N ALA A 58 -3.42 2.02 -6.82
CA ALA A 58 -2.53 2.04 -5.68
C ALA A 58 -1.09 2.33 -6.10
N VAL A 59 -0.62 1.69 -7.17
CA VAL A 59 0.73 1.90 -7.67
C VAL A 59 0.91 3.35 -8.12
N ASN A 60 -0.06 3.91 -8.83
CA ASN A 60 0.00 5.30 -9.26
C ASN A 60 0.11 6.24 -8.06
N TRP A 61 -0.71 6.01 -7.03
CA TRP A 61 -0.67 6.83 -5.83
C TRP A 61 0.69 6.73 -5.12
N LEU A 62 1.20 5.50 -4.99
CA LEU A 62 2.49 5.29 -4.32
C LEU A 62 3.62 6.00 -5.05
N ILE A 63 3.67 5.89 -6.37
CA ILE A 63 4.70 6.55 -7.16
C ILE A 63 4.59 8.06 -7.04
N ASP A 64 3.36 8.59 -7.12
CA ASP A 64 3.14 10.03 -6.99
C ASP A 64 3.56 10.57 -5.62
N ASN A 65 3.57 9.73 -4.61
CA ASN A 65 3.95 10.12 -3.26
C ASN A 65 5.38 9.71 -2.89
N GLY A 66 6.17 9.30 -3.86
CA GLY A 66 7.59 9.07 -3.68
C GLY A 66 8.00 7.64 -3.36
N PHE A 67 7.06 6.70 -3.38
CA PHE A 67 7.37 5.28 -3.19
C PHE A 67 7.66 4.66 -4.55
N THR A 68 8.84 4.96 -5.10
CA THR A 68 9.16 4.58 -6.47
C THR A 68 9.87 3.23 -6.60
N LYS A 69 10.37 2.69 -5.49
CA LYS A 69 11.10 1.42 -5.51
C LYS A 69 10.18 0.26 -5.16
N ILE A 70 9.19 0.03 -6.01
CA ILE A 70 8.27 -1.10 -5.84
C ILE A 70 8.92 -2.33 -6.45
N ILE A 71 9.21 -3.32 -5.61
CA ILE A 71 10.04 -4.45 -5.99
C ILE A 71 9.20 -5.57 -6.59
N SER A 72 8.05 -5.86 -5.97
CA SER A 72 7.28 -6.99 -6.38
C SER A 72 5.85 -6.89 -5.86
N ARG A 73 4.97 -7.72 -6.39
CA ARG A 73 3.60 -7.80 -5.94
C ARG A 73 3.23 -9.25 -5.64
N CYS A 74 2.27 -9.41 -4.73
CA CYS A 74 1.63 -10.71 -4.49
C CYS A 74 0.14 -10.51 -4.68
N SER A 75 -0.45 -11.30 -5.55
CA SER A 75 -1.90 -11.25 -5.79
C SER A 75 -2.57 -12.31 -4.93
N GLN A 76 -3.60 -11.91 -4.20
CA GLN A 76 -4.37 -12.79 -3.35
C GLN A 76 -5.85 -12.60 -3.68
N TYR A 77 -6.68 -13.49 -3.17
CA TYR A 77 -8.11 -13.34 -3.42
C TYR A 77 -8.59 -11.99 -2.86
N GLU A 78 -9.12 -11.16 -3.74
CA GLU A 78 -9.65 -9.83 -3.42
C GLU A 78 -8.64 -8.82 -2.86
N ASN A 79 -7.36 -9.19 -2.76
CA ASN A 79 -6.35 -8.33 -2.18
C ASN A 79 -5.05 -8.40 -2.95
N TYR A 80 -4.22 -7.39 -2.75
CA TYR A 80 -2.86 -7.37 -3.28
C TYR A 80 -1.90 -6.94 -2.19
N THR A 81 -0.67 -7.40 -2.30
CA THR A 81 0.43 -6.97 -1.43
C THR A 81 1.55 -6.46 -2.31
N LEU A 82 2.07 -5.28 -1.98
CA LEU A 82 3.20 -4.69 -2.69
C LEU A 82 4.40 -4.66 -1.74
N LEU A 83 5.55 -5.08 -2.24
CA LEU A 83 6.81 -5.02 -1.51
C LEU A 83 7.59 -3.82 -2.02
N VAL A 84 7.98 -2.95 -1.12
CA VAL A 84 8.60 -1.66 -1.45
C VAL A 84 9.89 -1.51 -0.67
N ASP A 85 10.96 -1.13 -1.37
CA ASP A 85 12.25 -0.85 -0.76
C ASP A 85 12.34 0.64 -0.44
N SER A 86 11.94 1.00 0.77
CA SER A 86 11.92 2.39 1.22
C SER A 86 12.37 2.48 2.67
N TRP A 87 13.65 2.19 2.89
CA TRP A 87 14.26 2.20 4.23
C TRP A 87 15.28 3.30 4.35
N GLY A 88 15.71 3.57 5.58
CA GLY A 88 16.77 4.51 5.85
C GLY A 88 16.39 5.93 5.46
N GLU A 89 17.25 6.59 4.70
CA GLU A 89 17.02 7.96 4.27
C GLU A 89 15.85 8.09 3.31
N GLU A 90 15.47 7.00 2.65
CA GLU A 90 14.34 6.98 1.74
C GLU A 90 13.04 6.60 2.44
N PHE A 91 13.09 6.39 3.76
CA PHE A 91 11.91 6.02 4.51
C PHE A 91 10.89 7.15 4.52
N LYS A 92 9.66 6.81 4.19
CA LYS A 92 8.52 7.72 4.29
C LYS A 92 7.38 7.01 4.99
N PRO A 93 6.70 7.67 5.91
CA PRO A 93 5.48 7.07 6.47
C PRO A 93 4.40 7.02 5.41
N LEU A 94 3.53 6.03 5.51
CA LEU A 94 2.36 5.94 4.65
C LEU A 94 1.28 6.81 5.26
N THR A 95 1.10 8.01 4.73
CA THR A 95 0.14 8.97 5.26
C THR A 95 -0.64 9.61 4.13
N ASN A 96 -1.80 10.14 4.46
CA ASN A 96 -2.65 10.86 3.53
C ASN A 96 -2.51 12.37 3.73
N GLU A 97 -1.30 12.83 4.00
CA GLU A 97 -1.02 14.25 4.26
C GLU A 97 -0.77 15.05 3.01
N LYS A 98 -1.11 14.53 1.88
CA LYS A 98 -0.93 15.25 0.65
C LYS A 98 -1.88 16.44 0.63
N THR A 99 -1.33 17.59 0.72
CA THR A 99 -2.09 18.81 0.58
C THR A 99 -1.95 19.35 -0.82
#